data_2622c0dc71a2c7991d9ae6b6889fb26b
#
_entry.id   2622c0dc71a2c7991d9ae6b6889fb26b
#
_cell.length_a   1.000
_cell.length_b   1.000
_cell.length_c   1.000
_cell.angle_alpha   90.00
_cell.angle_beta   90.00
_cell.angle_gamma   90.00
#
_symmetry.space_group_name_H-M   'P 1'
#
loop_
_entity.id
_entity.type
_entity.pdbx_description
1 polymer ?
#
loop_
_entity_poly.entity_id
_entity_poly.type
_entity_poly.pdbx_seq_one_letter_code
_entity_poly.pdbx_strand_id
1 'polypeptide(L)'
;MATYYEFKKIIGKIFGCGNIEENEDDIDVVIQNRHYPREEANIPDFTISNAELQELYNNVVSTSSENLEFFSENSYEIAIDLDYPSLRRDHYPVIADDTINRIKYTFSFPTMEYCAFLLINIVDIRNRQSNHRGLFPMRLLRPFDTLRRYGNDEEPLSLQSLLPRMIGELSLKIESVERKSLETFRKYKTSFAFQFMYRSGFSLIEFSDIEEMFHLNRTTRERINFEQLDSPPLREYTVDVVDYYKMALSSNDPYIKFISFYHVMEYFYDEVFKKKMITDLRDKITNPGFSYRD
;
A
#
# COMPACT_ATOMS: atom_id res chain seq x y z
N MET A 1 12.14 -14.32 -8.56
CA MET A 1 11.79 -13.12 -9.34
C MET A 1 11.04 -13.56 -10.58
N ALA A 2 9.92 -12.91 -10.92
CA ALA A 2 9.12 -13.27 -12.09
C ALA A 2 9.95 -13.15 -13.37
N THR A 3 9.68 -14.01 -14.34
CA THR A 3 10.33 -13.98 -15.67
C THR A 3 9.77 -12.83 -16.52
N TYR A 4 10.50 -12.46 -17.57
CA TYR A 4 10.00 -11.48 -18.55
C TYR A 4 8.65 -11.87 -19.13
N TYR A 5 8.49 -13.15 -19.48
CA TYR A 5 7.23 -13.67 -20.03
C TYR A 5 6.05 -13.50 -19.04
N GLU A 6 6.27 -13.77 -17.75
CA GLU A 6 5.25 -13.57 -16.73
C GLU A 6 4.90 -12.09 -16.55
N PHE A 7 5.90 -11.20 -16.64
CA PHE A 7 5.69 -9.76 -16.63
C PHE A 7 4.89 -9.29 -17.85
N LYS A 8 5.27 -9.72 -19.05
CA LYS A 8 4.54 -9.43 -20.30
C LYS A 8 3.08 -9.91 -20.21
N LYS A 9 2.88 -11.12 -19.72
CA LYS A 9 1.55 -11.71 -19.54
C LYS A 9 0.67 -10.94 -18.56
N ILE A 10 1.25 -10.36 -17.51
CA ILE A 10 0.48 -9.55 -16.55
C ILE A 10 0.08 -8.22 -17.17
N ILE A 11 0.94 -7.58 -17.95
CA ILE A 11 0.61 -6.37 -18.71
C ILE A 11 -0.57 -6.65 -19.65
N GLY A 12 -0.50 -7.70 -20.46
CA GLY A 12 -1.62 -8.07 -21.32
C GLY A 12 -2.91 -8.34 -20.57
N LYS A 13 -2.84 -8.99 -19.41
CA LYS A 13 -4.01 -9.22 -18.56
C LYS A 13 -4.62 -7.91 -18.04
N ILE A 14 -3.80 -6.95 -17.66
CA ILE A 14 -4.23 -5.62 -17.17
C ILE A 14 -5.05 -4.91 -18.24
N PHE A 15 -4.60 -4.98 -19.48
CA PHE A 15 -5.26 -4.32 -20.61
C PHE A 15 -6.31 -5.20 -21.33
N GLY A 16 -6.60 -6.38 -20.80
CA GLY A 16 -7.63 -7.26 -21.36
C GLY A 16 -7.24 -7.95 -22.67
N CYS A 17 -5.96 -7.88 -23.06
CA CYS A 17 -5.41 -8.65 -24.16
C CYS A 17 -5.39 -10.13 -23.76
N GLY A 18 -5.96 -10.99 -24.58
CA GLY A 18 -6.15 -12.42 -24.29
C GLY A 18 -4.90 -13.18 -23.85
N ASN A 19 -4.75 -14.42 -24.29
CA ASN A 19 -3.52 -15.18 -24.04
C ASN A 19 -2.41 -14.62 -24.95
N ILE A 20 -1.44 -13.94 -24.35
CA ILE A 20 -0.23 -13.50 -25.04
C ILE A 20 0.72 -14.69 -25.15
N GLU A 21 1.16 -15.02 -26.36
CA GLU A 21 2.17 -16.03 -26.61
C GLU A 21 3.58 -15.47 -26.31
N GLU A 22 4.50 -16.37 -25.96
CA GLU A 22 5.87 -15.99 -25.60
C GLU A 22 6.59 -15.24 -26.75
N ASN A 23 6.29 -15.62 -27.98
CA ASN A 23 6.92 -15.10 -29.20
C ASN A 23 6.12 -13.95 -29.88
N GLU A 24 5.03 -13.46 -29.30
CA GLU A 24 4.34 -12.27 -29.80
C GLU A 24 5.25 -11.05 -29.73
N ASP A 25 5.32 -10.29 -30.83
CA ASP A 25 6.17 -9.11 -30.90
C ASP A 25 5.57 -7.96 -30.05
N ASP A 26 4.54 -7.32 -30.52
CA ASP A 26 3.92 -6.18 -29.83
C ASP A 26 2.53 -6.53 -29.29
N ILE A 27 2.05 -5.79 -28.28
CA ILE A 27 0.73 -5.99 -27.68
C ILE A 27 -0.21 -4.90 -28.18
N ASP A 28 -1.18 -5.26 -28.98
CA ASP A 28 -2.25 -4.35 -29.38
C ASP A 28 -3.33 -4.26 -28.30
N VAL A 29 -3.49 -3.06 -27.77
CA VAL A 29 -4.42 -2.77 -26.68
C VAL A 29 -5.68 -2.15 -27.24
N VAL A 30 -6.80 -2.83 -27.01
CA VAL A 30 -8.14 -2.34 -27.30
C VAL A 30 -8.89 -2.17 -25.98
N ILE A 31 -9.00 -0.93 -25.50
CA ILE A 31 -9.69 -0.67 -24.25
C ILE A 31 -11.20 -0.78 -24.47
N GLN A 32 -11.80 -1.80 -23.87
CA GLN A 32 -13.24 -2.04 -23.96
C GLN A 32 -13.95 -1.57 -22.69
N ASN A 33 -15.03 -0.83 -22.88
CA ASN A 33 -15.96 -0.57 -21.81
C ASN A 33 -17.03 -1.68 -21.76
N ARG A 34 -17.06 -2.43 -20.66
CA ARG A 34 -18.05 -3.51 -20.46
C ARG A 34 -19.49 -3.00 -20.35
N HIS A 35 -19.69 -1.73 -20.07
CA HIS A 35 -21.00 -1.13 -19.82
C HIS A 35 -21.51 -0.23 -20.95
N TYR A 36 -20.65 0.16 -21.91
CA TYR A 36 -21.01 1.01 -23.04
C TYR A 36 -20.48 0.42 -24.35
N PRO A 37 -21.28 0.42 -25.41
CA PRO A 37 -20.82 0.00 -26.74
C PRO A 37 -19.60 0.83 -27.17
N ARG A 38 -18.68 0.21 -27.92
CA ARG A 38 -17.44 0.83 -28.40
C ARG A 38 -17.68 2.11 -29.22
N GLU A 39 -18.83 2.19 -29.90
CA GLU A 39 -19.22 3.33 -30.74
C GLU A 39 -19.47 4.63 -29.97
N GLU A 40 -19.76 4.57 -28.68
CA GLU A 40 -20.04 5.75 -27.84
C GLU A 40 -18.79 6.30 -27.12
N ALA A 41 -17.72 5.51 -27.04
CA ALA A 41 -16.55 5.88 -26.25
C ALA A 41 -15.31 6.05 -27.14
N ASN A 42 -15.23 6.90 -28.06
CA ASN A 42 -14.12 7.19 -28.98
C ASN A 42 -12.69 7.05 -28.37
N ILE A 43 -12.38 5.84 -27.83
CA ILE A 43 -11.12 5.54 -27.14
C ILE A 43 -10.16 4.98 -28.19
N PRO A 44 -9.07 5.67 -28.51
CA PRO A 44 -8.09 5.19 -29.47
C PRO A 44 -7.41 3.92 -28.96
N ASP A 45 -7.14 3.00 -29.86
CA ASP A 45 -6.31 1.84 -29.61
C ASP A 45 -4.84 2.29 -29.54
N PHE A 46 -4.02 1.58 -28.79
CA PHE A 46 -2.57 1.80 -28.77
C PHE A 46 -1.81 0.47 -28.70
N THR A 47 -0.58 0.51 -29.15
CA THR A 47 0.31 -0.66 -29.16
C THR A 47 1.38 -0.50 -28.10
N ILE A 48 1.66 -1.57 -27.37
CA ILE A 48 2.76 -1.66 -26.41
C ILE A 48 3.90 -2.41 -27.07
N SER A 49 5.01 -1.74 -27.28
CA SER A 49 6.19 -2.32 -27.90
C SER A 49 6.84 -3.37 -26.99
N ASN A 50 7.10 -4.55 -27.55
CA ASN A 50 7.83 -5.61 -26.86
C ASN A 50 9.26 -5.20 -26.51
N ALA A 51 9.91 -4.40 -27.36
CA ALA A 51 11.25 -3.89 -27.10
C ALA A 51 11.28 -2.94 -25.87
N GLU A 52 10.30 -2.03 -25.79
CA GLU A 52 10.17 -1.12 -24.64
C GLU A 52 9.87 -1.89 -23.34
N LEU A 53 9.01 -2.91 -23.38
CA LEU A 53 8.73 -3.76 -22.23
C LEU A 53 9.96 -4.55 -21.77
N GLN A 54 10.74 -5.06 -22.73
CA GLN A 54 11.97 -5.81 -22.41
C GLN A 54 13.03 -4.91 -21.78
N GLU A 55 13.20 -3.70 -22.30
CA GLU A 55 14.10 -2.70 -21.75
C GLU A 55 13.67 -2.33 -20.33
N LEU A 56 12.38 -2.02 -20.13
CA LEU A 56 11.81 -1.71 -18.83
C LEU A 56 12.02 -2.83 -17.81
N TYR A 57 11.77 -4.08 -18.20
CA TYR A 57 12.00 -5.24 -17.36
C TYR A 57 13.49 -5.39 -16.98
N ASN A 58 14.40 -5.25 -17.93
CA ASN A 58 15.84 -5.35 -17.69
C ASN A 58 16.33 -4.25 -16.73
N ASN A 59 15.84 -3.03 -16.88
CA ASN A 59 16.16 -1.91 -16.01
C ASN A 59 15.72 -2.20 -14.57
N VAL A 60 14.52 -2.74 -14.39
CA VAL A 60 14.00 -3.09 -13.06
C VAL A 60 14.79 -4.22 -12.44
N VAL A 61 15.11 -5.27 -13.19
CA VAL A 61 15.84 -6.44 -12.66
C VAL A 61 17.28 -6.07 -12.28
N SER A 62 17.88 -5.10 -12.96
CA SER A 62 19.24 -4.62 -12.65
C SER A 62 19.27 -3.59 -11.50
N THR A 63 18.13 -3.05 -11.10
CA THR A 63 18.04 -2.04 -10.04
C THR A 63 17.81 -2.70 -8.69
N SER A 64 18.41 -2.16 -7.63
CA SER A 64 18.27 -2.67 -6.27
C SER A 64 16.90 -2.36 -5.68
N SER A 65 16.42 -3.25 -4.83
CA SER A 65 15.17 -3.04 -4.11
C SER A 65 15.19 -3.70 -2.73
N GLU A 66 14.51 -3.08 -1.78
CA GLU A 66 14.28 -3.62 -0.45
C GLU A 66 12.84 -3.33 -0.05
N ASN A 67 12.01 -4.37 0.11
CA ASN A 67 10.58 -4.25 0.34
C ASN A 67 9.89 -3.41 -0.77
N LEU A 68 9.34 -2.24 -0.44
CA LEU A 68 8.75 -1.28 -1.39
C LEU A 68 9.72 -0.18 -1.85
N GLU A 69 10.92 -0.16 -1.32
CA GLU A 69 11.96 0.79 -1.71
C GLU A 69 12.66 0.31 -2.98
N PHE A 70 12.65 1.14 -4.00
CA PHE A 70 13.31 0.89 -5.28
C PHE A 70 14.39 1.95 -5.46
N PHE A 71 15.65 1.55 -5.58
CA PHE A 71 16.75 2.49 -5.48
C PHE A 71 17.97 2.11 -6.31
N SER A 72 18.71 3.14 -6.68
CA SER A 72 20.04 3.06 -7.27
C SER A 72 21.00 3.96 -6.48
N GLU A 73 22.21 4.14 -6.97
CA GLU A 73 23.18 5.08 -6.36
C GLU A 73 22.74 6.55 -6.45
N ASN A 74 21.85 6.87 -7.38
CA ASN A 74 21.44 8.24 -7.68
C ASN A 74 19.94 8.49 -7.59
N SER A 75 19.15 7.47 -7.38
CA SER A 75 17.68 7.59 -7.29
C SER A 75 17.10 6.65 -6.26
N TYR A 76 15.97 7.08 -5.71
CA TYR A 76 15.19 6.33 -4.73
C TYR A 76 13.72 6.63 -4.97
N GLU A 77 12.87 5.62 -4.96
CA GLU A 77 11.43 5.77 -5.10
C GLU A 77 10.69 4.83 -4.15
N ILE A 78 9.62 5.33 -3.55
CA ILE A 78 8.74 4.57 -2.64
C ILE A 78 7.30 5.03 -2.79
N ALA A 79 6.37 4.08 -2.73
CA ALA A 79 4.94 4.37 -2.69
C ALA A 79 4.52 4.96 -1.35
N ILE A 80 3.63 5.95 -1.39
CA ILE A 80 3.14 6.68 -0.22
C ILE A 80 1.62 6.78 -0.29
N ASP A 81 0.98 6.46 0.82
CA ASP A 81 -0.42 6.77 1.06
C ASP A 81 -0.54 8.18 1.63
N LEU A 82 -1.34 8.99 0.98
CA LEU A 82 -1.69 10.31 1.47
C LEU A 82 -3.07 10.24 2.13
N ASP A 83 -3.11 10.50 3.43
CA ASP A 83 -4.37 10.57 4.19
C ASP A 83 -5.19 11.81 3.77
N TYR A 84 -5.69 11.77 2.54
CA TYR A 84 -6.50 12.83 1.95
C TYR A 84 -7.61 12.24 1.06
N PRO A 85 -8.88 12.59 1.30
CA PRO A 85 -10.03 11.92 0.68
C PRO A 85 -10.24 12.20 -0.80
N SER A 86 -9.56 13.17 -1.41
CA SER A 86 -9.71 13.46 -2.84
C SER A 86 -8.44 14.04 -3.47
N LEU A 87 -7.73 13.19 -4.20
CA LEU A 87 -6.64 13.62 -5.06
C LEU A 87 -7.20 14.39 -6.25
N ARG A 88 -7.11 15.73 -6.23
CA ARG A 88 -7.41 16.53 -7.40
C ARG A 88 -6.22 16.53 -8.33
N ARG A 89 -6.46 16.35 -9.65
CA ARG A 89 -5.46 16.30 -10.72
C ARG A 89 -4.49 17.47 -10.74
N ASP A 90 -4.96 18.63 -10.32
CA ASP A 90 -4.30 19.92 -10.51
C ASP A 90 -3.13 20.15 -9.55
N HIS A 91 -2.85 19.20 -8.64
CA HIS A 91 -1.86 19.35 -7.58
C HIS A 91 -0.59 18.51 -7.80
N TYR A 92 -0.50 17.71 -8.85
CA TYR A 92 0.66 16.85 -9.11
C TYR A 92 1.26 17.09 -10.48
N PRO A 93 2.57 17.00 -10.63
CA PRO A 93 3.57 16.67 -9.60
C PRO A 93 3.87 17.83 -8.65
N VAL A 94 4.20 17.51 -7.38
CA VAL A 94 4.85 18.45 -6.47
C VAL A 94 6.34 18.23 -6.58
N ILE A 95 7.07 19.27 -7.00
CA ILE A 95 8.52 19.22 -7.19
C ILE A 95 9.17 20.16 -6.19
N ALA A 96 10.16 19.66 -5.46
CA ALA A 96 11.00 20.45 -4.58
C ALA A 96 12.47 20.22 -4.93
N ASP A 97 13.18 21.30 -5.28
CA ASP A 97 14.58 21.26 -5.64
C ASP A 97 15.44 21.82 -4.49
N ASP A 98 16.27 20.96 -3.91
CA ASP A 98 17.35 21.38 -3.02
C ASP A 98 18.61 21.66 -3.84
N THR A 99 18.77 22.90 -4.24
CA THR A 99 19.89 23.35 -5.07
C THR A 99 21.24 23.31 -4.32
N ILE A 100 21.22 23.34 -2.98
CA ILE A 100 22.42 23.29 -2.14
C ILE A 100 22.98 21.87 -2.12
N ASN A 101 22.12 20.89 -1.85
CA ASN A 101 22.51 19.48 -1.78
C ASN A 101 22.38 18.76 -3.13
N ARG A 102 21.89 19.44 -4.16
CA ARG A 102 21.65 18.90 -5.51
C ARG A 102 20.73 17.69 -5.51
N ILE A 103 19.62 17.81 -4.76
CA ILE A 103 18.62 16.75 -4.60
C ILE A 103 17.29 17.28 -5.11
N LYS A 104 16.63 16.45 -5.92
CA LYS A 104 15.29 16.73 -6.42
C LYS A 104 14.31 15.74 -5.79
N TYR A 105 13.25 16.27 -5.24
CA TYR A 105 12.11 15.51 -4.73
C TYR A 105 10.94 15.68 -5.68
N THR A 106 10.37 14.56 -6.11
CA THR A 106 9.17 14.55 -6.95
C THR A 106 8.12 13.69 -6.26
N PHE A 107 7.01 14.33 -5.89
CA PHE A 107 5.85 13.63 -5.33
C PHE A 107 4.75 13.62 -6.38
N SER A 108 4.48 12.46 -6.95
CA SER A 108 3.60 12.28 -8.12
C SER A 108 3.07 10.86 -8.23
N PHE A 109 2.40 10.55 -9.34
CA PHE A 109 2.20 9.16 -9.72
C PHE A 109 3.55 8.46 -9.94
N PRO A 110 3.62 7.13 -9.69
CA PRO A 110 4.85 6.36 -9.81
C PRO A 110 5.50 6.44 -11.18
N THR A 111 6.83 6.31 -11.23
CA THR A 111 7.54 6.13 -12.51
C THR A 111 7.20 4.78 -13.15
N MET A 112 7.48 4.65 -14.44
CA MET A 112 7.25 3.39 -15.17
C MET A 112 8.09 2.25 -14.61
N GLU A 113 9.34 2.54 -14.25
CA GLU A 113 10.24 1.56 -13.62
C GLU A 113 9.68 1.09 -12.28
N TYR A 114 9.16 2.02 -11.48
CA TYR A 114 8.56 1.67 -10.20
C TYR A 114 7.25 0.89 -10.38
N CYS A 115 6.42 1.25 -11.35
CA CYS A 115 5.22 0.48 -11.70
C CYS A 115 5.58 -0.96 -12.12
N ALA A 116 6.59 -1.12 -12.96
CA ALA A 116 7.05 -2.44 -13.39
C ALA A 116 7.61 -3.25 -12.22
N PHE A 117 8.39 -2.62 -11.33
CA PHE A 117 8.87 -3.22 -10.08
C PHE A 117 7.70 -3.75 -9.23
N LEU A 118 6.66 -2.96 -9.02
CA LEU A 118 5.47 -3.38 -8.26
C LEU A 118 4.76 -4.56 -8.93
N LEU A 119 4.60 -4.54 -10.26
CA LEU A 119 3.95 -5.63 -10.99
C LEU A 119 4.74 -6.93 -10.94
N ILE A 120 6.06 -6.88 -11.08
CA ILE A 120 6.95 -8.03 -10.96
C ILE A 120 6.80 -8.66 -9.57
N ASN A 121 6.76 -7.86 -8.51
CA ASN A 121 6.58 -8.35 -7.16
C ASN A 121 5.18 -8.94 -6.90
N ILE A 122 4.12 -8.38 -7.49
CA ILE A 122 2.77 -8.98 -7.44
C ILE A 122 2.78 -10.38 -8.07
N VAL A 123 3.49 -10.56 -9.19
CA VAL A 123 3.63 -11.87 -9.84
C VAL A 123 4.39 -12.83 -8.93
N ASP A 124 5.48 -12.39 -8.32
CA ASP A 124 6.27 -13.21 -7.39
C ASP A 124 5.47 -13.67 -6.17
N ILE A 125 4.72 -12.78 -5.55
CA ILE A 125 3.84 -13.11 -4.42
C ILE A 125 2.80 -14.16 -4.86
N ARG A 126 2.21 -13.94 -6.01
CA ARG A 126 1.21 -14.87 -6.58
C ARG A 126 1.78 -16.25 -6.87
N ASN A 127 3.01 -16.33 -7.38
CA ASN A 127 3.67 -17.59 -7.71
C ASN A 127 4.05 -18.37 -6.45
N ARG A 128 4.38 -17.69 -5.35
CA ARG A 128 4.70 -18.33 -4.06
C ARG A 128 3.46 -18.85 -3.34
N GLN A 129 2.34 -18.20 -3.51
CA GLN A 129 1.09 -18.52 -2.81
C GLN A 129 0.16 -19.36 -3.71
N SER A 130 0.47 -20.64 -3.87
CA SER A 130 -0.24 -21.58 -4.76
C SER A 130 -1.75 -21.71 -4.48
N ASN A 131 -2.21 -21.33 -3.29
CA ASN A 131 -3.61 -21.43 -2.85
C ASN A 131 -4.44 -20.16 -3.13
N HIS A 132 -3.83 -19.06 -3.54
CA HIS A 132 -4.53 -17.79 -3.77
C HIS A 132 -4.83 -17.55 -5.27
N ARG A 133 -5.56 -18.46 -5.88
CA ARG A 133 -6.18 -18.25 -7.20
C ARG A 133 -7.16 -17.08 -7.11
N GLY A 134 -6.70 -15.86 -7.25
CA GLY A 134 -7.62 -14.73 -7.34
C GLY A 134 -7.12 -13.39 -6.84
N LEU A 135 -6.02 -13.33 -6.12
CA LEU A 135 -5.50 -12.08 -5.57
C LEU A 135 -4.73 -11.29 -6.65
N PHE A 136 -5.48 -10.64 -7.49
CA PHE A 136 -4.95 -9.61 -8.38
C PHE A 136 -5.67 -8.31 -8.07
N PRO A 137 -4.95 -7.18 -7.95
CA PRO A 137 -5.60 -5.91 -7.62
C PRO A 137 -6.67 -5.56 -8.64
N MET A 138 -7.94 -5.57 -8.21
CA MET A 138 -9.07 -5.33 -9.11
C MET A 138 -9.00 -3.98 -9.81
N ARG A 139 -8.36 -2.98 -9.18
CA ARG A 139 -8.14 -1.66 -9.78
C ARG A 139 -7.28 -1.73 -11.04
N LEU A 140 -6.29 -2.62 -11.08
CA LEU A 140 -5.44 -2.83 -12.26
C LEU A 140 -6.17 -3.51 -13.44
N LEU A 141 -7.34 -4.08 -13.21
CA LEU A 141 -8.17 -4.69 -14.26
C LEU A 141 -9.23 -3.73 -14.83
N ARG A 142 -9.14 -2.45 -14.50
CA ARG A 142 -10.13 -1.43 -14.90
C ARG A 142 -9.51 -0.23 -15.60
N PRO A 143 -8.81 -0.44 -16.72
CA PRO A 143 -8.17 0.66 -17.45
C PRO A 143 -9.17 1.74 -17.89
N PHE A 144 -10.39 1.36 -18.23
CA PHE A 144 -11.44 2.29 -18.61
C PHE A 144 -11.87 3.23 -17.47
N ASP A 145 -12.02 2.70 -16.26
CA ASP A 145 -12.36 3.52 -15.08
C ASP A 145 -11.25 4.53 -14.77
N THR A 146 -9.99 4.14 -15.01
CA THR A 146 -8.83 5.01 -14.88
C THR A 146 -8.83 6.10 -15.93
N LEU A 147 -9.09 5.76 -17.17
CA LEU A 147 -9.26 6.72 -18.27
C LEU A 147 -10.33 7.75 -17.97
N ARG A 148 -11.49 7.31 -17.52
CA ARG A 148 -12.61 8.20 -17.18
C ARG A 148 -12.26 9.16 -16.04
N ARG A 149 -11.45 8.70 -15.07
CA ARG A 149 -11.06 9.52 -13.92
C ARG A 149 -9.91 10.48 -14.23
N TYR A 150 -8.94 10.02 -15.02
CA TYR A 150 -7.65 10.65 -15.20
C TYR A 150 -7.29 10.91 -16.68
N GLY A 151 -8.11 10.48 -17.64
CA GLY A 151 -7.88 10.75 -19.06
C GLY A 151 -7.85 12.26 -19.31
N ASN A 152 -6.87 12.73 -20.00
CA ASN A 152 -6.81 14.08 -20.51
C ASN A 152 -6.88 13.98 -22.04
N ASP A 153 -7.79 14.73 -22.68
CA ASP A 153 -7.99 14.65 -24.12
C ASP A 153 -6.76 15.14 -24.91
N GLU A 154 -5.79 15.77 -24.22
CA GLU A 154 -4.57 16.31 -24.80
C GLU A 154 -3.38 15.34 -24.83
N GLU A 155 -3.40 14.27 -24.02
CA GLU A 155 -2.31 13.30 -23.96
C GLU A 155 -2.64 12.04 -24.76
N PRO A 156 -1.73 11.56 -25.64
CA PRO A 156 -1.94 10.30 -26.32
C PRO A 156 -1.99 9.13 -25.32
N LEU A 157 -2.91 8.21 -25.55
CA LEU A 157 -2.97 6.99 -24.75
C LEU A 157 -1.74 6.13 -24.98
N SER A 158 -1.12 5.75 -23.88
CA SER A 158 0.07 4.90 -23.90
C SER A 158 0.17 4.12 -22.59
N LEU A 159 1.04 3.14 -22.54
CA LEU A 159 1.36 2.45 -21.29
C LEU A 159 1.85 3.44 -20.24
N GLN A 160 2.70 4.40 -20.62
CA GLN A 160 3.25 5.41 -19.74
C GLN A 160 2.20 6.34 -19.14
N SER A 161 1.15 6.67 -19.89
CA SER A 161 0.09 7.55 -19.40
C SER A 161 -0.90 6.83 -18.50
N LEU A 162 -1.13 5.53 -18.70
CA LEU A 162 -2.17 4.77 -18.01
C LEU A 162 -1.68 4.02 -16.78
N LEU A 163 -0.57 3.29 -16.89
CA LEU A 163 -0.15 2.36 -15.84
C LEU A 163 0.11 3.04 -14.47
N PRO A 164 0.80 4.18 -14.39
CA PRO A 164 0.98 4.89 -13.12
C PRO A 164 -0.34 5.27 -12.44
N ARG A 165 -1.30 5.72 -13.24
CA ARG A 165 -2.64 6.09 -12.76
C ARG A 165 -3.49 4.88 -12.36
N MET A 166 -3.25 3.73 -12.97
CA MET A 166 -3.91 2.46 -12.60
C MET A 166 -3.35 1.88 -11.31
N ILE A 167 -2.07 2.06 -11.01
CA ILE A 167 -1.49 1.79 -9.70
C ILE A 167 -2.26 2.56 -8.63
N GLY A 168 -2.60 3.83 -8.90
CA GLY A 168 -3.55 4.62 -8.11
C GLY A 168 -3.03 5.14 -6.79
N GLU A 169 -1.80 4.81 -6.42
CA GLU A 169 -1.09 5.38 -5.29
C GLU A 169 -0.08 6.41 -5.79
N LEU A 170 0.34 7.30 -4.90
CA LEU A 170 1.42 8.25 -5.19
C LEU A 170 2.77 7.64 -4.82
N SER A 171 3.82 8.20 -5.35
CA SER A 171 5.19 7.89 -4.94
C SER A 171 5.98 9.14 -4.64
N LEU A 172 6.96 8.98 -3.76
CA LEU A 172 8.03 9.96 -3.56
C LEU A 172 9.28 9.46 -4.26
N LYS A 173 9.69 10.17 -5.31
CA LYS A 173 10.96 9.96 -6.00
C LYS A 173 11.97 10.98 -5.52
N ILE A 174 13.18 10.53 -5.18
CA ILE A 174 14.32 11.36 -4.77
C ILE A 174 15.46 11.08 -5.72
N GLU A 175 15.93 12.13 -6.39
CA GLU A 175 17.05 12.08 -7.33
C GLU A 175 18.21 12.91 -6.81
N SER A 176 19.41 12.36 -6.90
CA SER A 176 20.65 13.04 -6.49
C SER A 176 21.67 13.03 -7.63
N VAL A 177 22.35 14.16 -7.83
CA VAL A 177 23.47 14.24 -8.78
C VAL A 177 24.65 13.40 -8.31
N GLU A 178 24.84 13.30 -7.00
CA GLU A 178 25.90 12.53 -6.37
C GLU A 178 25.40 11.15 -5.91
N ARG A 179 26.30 10.18 -5.93
CA ARG A 179 25.99 8.85 -5.39
C ARG A 179 25.69 8.92 -3.91
N LYS A 180 24.60 8.29 -3.49
CA LYS A 180 24.14 8.25 -2.11
C LYS A 180 23.87 6.81 -1.69
N SER A 181 24.05 6.54 -0.41
CA SER A 181 23.64 5.26 0.20
C SER A 181 22.11 5.22 0.44
N LEU A 182 21.56 4.03 0.53
CA LEU A 182 20.14 3.83 0.89
C LEU A 182 19.78 4.54 2.21
N GLU A 183 20.63 4.44 3.23
CA GLU A 183 20.43 5.12 4.51
C GLU A 183 20.35 6.64 4.36
N THR A 184 21.10 7.21 3.41
CA THR A 184 21.02 8.66 3.12
C THR A 184 19.70 9.01 2.46
N PHE A 185 19.24 8.21 1.51
CA PHE A 185 17.93 8.40 0.88
C PHE A 185 16.79 8.27 1.89
N ARG A 186 16.84 7.32 2.82
CA ARG A 186 15.88 7.17 3.92
C ARG A 186 15.80 8.42 4.80
N LYS A 187 16.96 9.03 5.11
CA LYS A 187 17.00 10.32 5.84
C LYS A 187 16.35 11.46 5.04
N TYR A 188 16.62 11.53 3.74
CA TYR A 188 16.00 12.54 2.88
C TYR A 188 14.48 12.33 2.78
N LYS A 189 14.04 11.10 2.62
CA LYS A 189 12.62 10.73 2.65
C LYS A 189 11.94 11.22 3.93
N THR A 190 12.52 10.90 5.08
CA THR A 190 11.99 11.31 6.39
C THR A 190 11.93 12.82 6.53
N SER A 191 12.96 13.53 6.09
CA SER A 191 13.01 15.00 6.15
C SER A 191 11.95 15.64 5.25
N PHE A 192 11.79 15.11 4.02
CA PHE A 192 10.75 15.57 3.11
C PHE A 192 9.35 15.30 3.67
N ALA A 193 9.10 14.08 4.17
CA ALA A 193 7.82 13.71 4.76
C ALA A 193 7.45 14.63 5.94
N PHE A 194 8.39 14.89 6.84
CA PHE A 194 8.18 15.83 7.95
C PHE A 194 7.81 17.23 7.45
N GLN A 195 8.59 17.77 6.50
CA GLN A 195 8.34 19.11 5.96
C GLN A 195 6.99 19.20 5.25
N PHE A 196 6.63 18.16 4.49
CA PHE A 196 5.33 18.07 3.81
C PHE A 196 4.19 18.05 4.83
N MET A 197 4.24 17.14 5.82
CA MET A 197 3.23 17.02 6.87
C MET A 197 3.09 18.32 7.67
N TYR A 198 4.19 18.96 8.02
CA TYR A 198 4.19 20.22 8.77
C TYR A 198 3.52 21.37 7.99
N ARG A 199 3.72 21.42 6.66
CA ARG A 199 3.15 22.48 5.82
C ARG A 199 1.73 22.21 5.38
N SER A 200 1.41 20.96 5.08
CA SER A 200 0.11 20.56 4.53
C SER A 200 -0.92 20.22 5.61
N GLY A 201 -0.48 19.76 6.77
CA GLY A 201 -1.34 19.20 7.81
C GLY A 201 -1.86 17.79 7.49
N PHE A 202 -1.40 17.16 6.39
CA PHE A 202 -1.78 15.81 5.99
C PHE A 202 -0.67 14.82 6.29
N SER A 203 -1.05 13.61 6.70
CA SER A 203 -0.12 12.55 6.99
C SER A 203 0.36 11.88 5.70
N LEU A 204 1.66 11.60 5.60
CA LEU A 204 2.26 10.71 4.61
C LEU A 204 2.53 9.36 5.29
N ILE A 205 1.86 8.32 4.84
CA ILE A 205 1.95 7.00 5.42
C ILE A 205 2.66 6.08 4.42
N GLU A 206 3.68 5.36 4.90
CA GLU A 206 4.36 4.34 4.12
C GLU A 206 3.60 3.02 4.23
N PHE A 207 3.47 2.31 3.14
CA PHE A 207 2.93 0.94 3.17
C PHE A 207 3.99 -0.01 3.75
N SER A 208 3.57 -0.96 4.56
CA SER A 208 4.47 -1.97 5.13
C SER A 208 4.97 -2.95 4.06
N ASP A 209 4.12 -3.27 3.10
CA ASP A 209 4.41 -4.18 2.01
C ASP A 209 3.45 -4.02 0.82
N ILE A 210 3.72 -4.75 -0.24
CA ILE A 210 2.90 -4.78 -1.47
C ILE A 210 1.48 -5.32 -1.22
N GLU A 211 1.31 -6.25 -0.29
CA GLU A 211 0.02 -6.83 0.01
C GLU A 211 -0.91 -5.82 0.69
N GLU A 212 -0.35 -4.99 1.56
CA GLU A 212 -1.06 -3.86 2.14
C GLU A 212 -1.41 -2.81 1.09
N MET A 213 -0.43 -2.37 0.29
CA MET A 213 -0.59 -1.36 -0.75
C MET A 213 -1.71 -1.70 -1.72
N PHE A 214 -1.80 -2.95 -2.14
CA PHE A 214 -2.84 -3.41 -3.08
C PHE A 214 -4.06 -4.02 -2.39
N HIS A 215 -4.10 -4.00 -1.06
CA HIS A 215 -5.17 -4.61 -0.27
C HIS A 215 -5.37 -6.11 -0.56
N LEU A 216 -4.31 -6.82 -0.88
CA LEU A 216 -4.39 -8.24 -1.23
C LEU A 216 -4.83 -9.09 -0.03
N ASN A 217 -4.46 -8.68 1.17
CA ASN A 217 -4.84 -9.37 2.43
C ASN A 217 -6.31 -9.18 2.84
N ARG A 218 -7.06 -8.25 2.22
CA ARG A 218 -8.48 -8.06 2.54
C ARG A 218 -9.36 -9.26 2.20
N THR A 219 -8.89 -10.15 1.33
CA THR A 219 -9.62 -11.38 0.98
C THR A 219 -9.33 -12.54 1.94
N THR A 220 -8.28 -12.44 2.75
CA THR A 220 -7.96 -13.39 3.83
C THR A 220 -8.58 -13.01 5.16
N ARG A 221 -9.42 -11.96 5.23
CA ARG A 221 -10.28 -11.81 6.41
C ARG A 221 -11.03 -13.11 6.57
N GLU A 222 -10.72 -13.81 7.65
CA GLU A 222 -11.48 -14.98 8.09
C GLU A 222 -12.96 -14.68 7.86
N ARG A 223 -13.63 -15.54 7.14
CA ARG A 223 -15.08 -15.38 6.90
C ARG A 223 -15.70 -15.25 8.28
N ILE A 224 -16.40 -14.16 8.51
CA ILE A 224 -17.14 -13.97 9.75
C ILE A 224 -18.01 -15.21 9.90
N ASN A 225 -17.75 -16.01 10.92
CA ASN A 225 -18.62 -17.12 11.25
C ASN A 225 -19.85 -16.56 11.96
N PHE A 226 -20.89 -16.30 11.21
CA PHE A 226 -22.15 -15.77 11.74
C PHE A 226 -22.80 -16.69 12.77
N GLU A 227 -22.53 -18.01 12.73
CA GLU A 227 -23.02 -18.95 13.74
C GLU A 227 -22.46 -18.66 15.14
N GLN A 228 -21.27 -18.06 15.23
CA GLN A 228 -20.68 -17.66 16.51
C GLN A 228 -21.25 -16.34 17.05
N LEU A 229 -22.02 -15.61 16.26
CA LEU A 229 -22.63 -14.32 16.65
C LEU A 229 -24.05 -14.48 17.22
N ASP A 230 -24.61 -15.69 17.24
CA ASP A 230 -25.95 -15.95 17.75
C ASP A 230 -26.04 -15.94 19.29
N SER A 231 -24.92 -15.80 19.98
CA SER A 231 -24.89 -15.75 21.45
C SER A 231 -25.03 -14.29 21.91
N PRO A 232 -25.99 -14.00 22.80
CA PRO A 232 -26.10 -12.68 23.39
C PRO A 232 -24.88 -12.36 24.27
N PRO A 233 -24.51 -11.08 24.45
CA PRO A 233 -23.42 -10.71 25.34
C PRO A 233 -23.74 -11.15 26.79
N LEU A 234 -22.85 -11.95 27.37
CA LEU A 234 -23.02 -12.50 28.74
C LEU A 234 -22.62 -11.51 29.83
N ARG A 235 -22.02 -10.37 29.48
CA ARG A 235 -21.48 -9.37 30.41
C ARG A 235 -21.66 -7.96 29.85
N GLU A 236 -21.75 -7.01 30.76
CA GLU A 236 -21.56 -5.61 30.45
C GLU A 236 -20.06 -5.31 30.38
N TYR A 237 -19.67 -4.55 29.37
CA TYR A 237 -18.29 -4.12 29.16
C TYR A 237 -18.15 -2.63 29.43
N THR A 238 -17.02 -2.21 29.96
CA THR A 238 -16.69 -0.79 30.14
C THR A 238 -16.57 -0.12 28.78
N VAL A 239 -17.28 0.98 28.60
CA VAL A 239 -17.38 1.69 27.32
C VAL A 239 -15.99 2.09 26.80
N ASP A 240 -15.16 2.69 27.65
CA ASP A 240 -13.81 3.14 27.27
C ASP A 240 -12.94 1.99 26.72
N VAL A 241 -13.02 0.82 27.36
CA VAL A 241 -12.28 -0.37 26.92
C VAL A 241 -12.75 -0.85 25.55
N VAL A 242 -14.06 -0.84 25.32
CA VAL A 242 -14.66 -1.19 24.05
C VAL A 242 -14.26 -0.19 22.96
N ASP A 243 -14.21 1.10 23.27
CA ASP A 243 -13.82 2.14 22.35
C ASP A 243 -12.33 2.04 21.96
N TYR A 244 -11.44 1.78 22.91
CA TYR A 244 -10.03 1.48 22.58
C TYR A 244 -9.87 0.23 21.74
N TYR A 245 -10.61 -0.84 22.06
CA TYR A 245 -10.58 -2.07 21.25
C TYR A 245 -11.08 -1.85 19.82
N LYS A 246 -12.17 -1.07 19.67
CA LYS A 246 -12.73 -0.67 18.39
C LYS A 246 -11.72 0.19 17.59
N MET A 247 -11.07 1.15 18.23
CA MET A 247 -10.02 1.97 17.63
C MET A 247 -8.86 1.11 17.14
N ALA A 248 -8.41 0.13 17.95
CA ALA A 248 -7.36 -0.79 17.55
C ALA A 248 -7.74 -1.63 16.30
N LEU A 249 -8.98 -2.10 16.21
CA LEU A 249 -9.44 -2.90 15.07
C LEU A 249 -9.70 -2.08 13.80
N SER A 250 -10.09 -0.80 13.97
CA SER A 250 -10.40 0.09 12.84
C SER A 250 -9.19 0.81 12.29
N SER A 251 -8.10 0.95 13.06
CA SER A 251 -6.88 1.62 12.63
C SER A 251 -6.08 0.74 11.66
N ASN A 252 -5.55 1.35 10.62
CA ASN A 252 -4.53 0.74 9.77
C ASN A 252 -3.12 1.07 10.26
N ASP A 253 -2.96 2.11 11.09
CA ASP A 253 -1.68 2.52 11.65
C ASP A 253 -1.22 1.55 12.75
N PRO A 254 -0.03 0.92 12.64
CA PRO A 254 0.48 -0.03 13.63
C PRO A 254 0.68 0.58 15.02
N TYR A 255 1.06 1.86 15.11
CA TYR A 255 1.29 2.55 16.39
C TYR A 255 -0.02 2.83 17.10
N ILE A 256 -1.03 3.36 16.40
CA ILE A 256 -2.37 3.58 16.95
C ILE A 256 -2.96 2.25 17.39
N LYS A 257 -2.81 1.21 16.59
CA LYS A 257 -3.25 -0.15 16.92
C LYS A 257 -2.58 -0.66 18.20
N PHE A 258 -1.26 -0.52 18.28
CA PHE A 258 -0.50 -0.93 19.46
C PHE A 258 -0.92 -0.14 20.72
N ILE A 259 -0.97 1.19 20.66
CA ILE A 259 -1.35 2.04 21.80
C ILE A 259 -2.77 1.72 22.25
N SER A 260 -3.69 1.52 21.31
CA SER A 260 -5.08 1.21 21.65
C SER A 260 -5.21 -0.17 22.32
N PHE A 261 -4.50 -1.20 21.83
CA PHE A 261 -4.44 -2.49 22.53
C PHE A 261 -3.73 -2.40 23.88
N TYR A 262 -2.70 -1.55 23.98
CA TYR A 262 -2.00 -1.31 25.25
C TYR A 262 -2.95 -0.75 26.31
N HIS A 263 -3.79 0.24 25.97
CA HIS A 263 -4.80 0.78 26.89
C HIS A 263 -5.83 -0.27 27.32
N VAL A 264 -6.26 -1.15 26.41
CA VAL A 264 -7.11 -2.29 26.77
C VAL A 264 -6.40 -3.20 27.78
N MET A 265 -5.13 -3.52 27.55
CA MET A 265 -4.34 -4.35 28.47
C MET A 265 -4.13 -3.66 29.81
N GLU A 266 -3.80 -2.38 29.83
CA GLU A 266 -3.59 -1.58 31.04
C GLU A 266 -4.81 -1.62 31.97
N TYR A 267 -6.01 -1.46 31.41
CA TYR A 267 -7.26 -1.61 32.16
C TYR A 267 -7.37 -2.98 32.83
N PHE A 268 -7.12 -4.07 32.10
CA PHE A 268 -7.17 -5.41 32.69
C PHE A 268 -6.06 -5.67 33.69
N TYR A 269 -4.88 -5.10 33.51
CA TYR A 269 -3.80 -5.15 34.50
C TYR A 269 -4.22 -4.55 35.82
N ASP A 270 -4.82 -3.38 35.79
CA ASP A 270 -5.33 -2.68 36.98
C ASP A 270 -6.41 -3.49 37.70
N GLU A 271 -7.33 -4.07 36.94
CA GLU A 271 -8.39 -4.91 37.50
C GLU A 271 -7.83 -6.18 38.14
N VAL A 272 -6.90 -6.86 37.48
CA VAL A 272 -6.25 -8.06 38.02
C VAL A 272 -5.44 -7.72 39.27
N PHE A 273 -4.68 -6.62 39.22
CA PHE A 273 -3.87 -6.17 40.36
C PHE A 273 -4.75 -5.84 41.59
N LYS A 274 -5.82 -5.07 41.37
CA LYS A 274 -6.77 -4.73 42.47
C LYS A 274 -7.40 -5.98 43.07
N LYS A 275 -7.86 -6.92 42.24
CA LYS A 275 -8.44 -8.19 42.72
C LYS A 275 -7.43 -9.01 43.50
N LYS A 276 -6.20 -9.12 43.04
CA LYS A 276 -5.13 -9.83 43.75
C LYS A 276 -4.80 -9.17 45.08
N MET A 277 -4.66 -7.85 45.10
CA MET A 277 -4.39 -7.09 46.33
C MET A 277 -5.51 -7.26 47.38
N ILE A 278 -6.78 -7.21 46.95
CA ILE A 278 -7.92 -7.44 47.85
C ILE A 278 -7.90 -8.87 48.39
N THR A 279 -7.59 -9.86 47.56
CA THR A 279 -7.49 -11.25 48.01
C THR A 279 -6.35 -11.44 48.99
N ASP A 280 -5.16 -10.92 48.68
CA ASP A 280 -3.98 -11.01 49.56
C ASP A 280 -4.21 -10.30 50.90
N LEU A 281 -4.89 -9.15 50.91
CA LEU A 281 -5.29 -8.44 52.11
C LEU A 281 -6.32 -9.25 52.95
N ARG A 282 -7.32 -9.81 52.27
CA ARG A 282 -8.33 -10.65 52.94
C ARG A 282 -7.67 -11.84 53.61
N ASP A 283 -6.81 -12.55 52.88
CA ASP A 283 -6.10 -13.72 53.40
C ASP A 283 -5.19 -13.38 54.58
N LYS A 284 -4.53 -12.22 54.56
CA LYS A 284 -3.74 -11.75 55.68
C LYS A 284 -4.60 -11.40 56.91
N ILE A 285 -5.69 -10.66 56.73
CA ILE A 285 -6.57 -10.22 57.84
C ILE A 285 -7.31 -11.41 58.46
N THR A 286 -7.69 -12.42 57.63
CA THR A 286 -8.40 -13.62 58.13
C THR A 286 -7.47 -14.68 58.69
N ASN A 287 -6.15 -14.50 58.56
CA ASN A 287 -5.18 -15.41 59.14
C ASN A 287 -5.25 -15.36 60.68
N PRO A 288 -5.47 -16.47 61.42
CA PRO A 288 -5.53 -16.47 62.89
C PRO A 288 -4.27 -15.96 63.58
N GLY A 289 -3.12 -15.94 62.88
CA GLY A 289 -1.85 -15.37 63.41
C GLY A 289 -1.65 -13.88 63.13
N PHE A 290 -2.63 -13.18 62.54
CA PHE A 290 -2.51 -11.75 62.27
C PHE A 290 -2.58 -10.93 63.52
N SER A 291 -1.52 -10.16 63.84
CA SER A 291 -1.44 -9.27 64.95
C SER A 291 -1.40 -7.82 64.48
N TYR A 292 -2.18 -6.93 65.08
CA TYR A 292 -2.19 -5.48 64.84
C TYR A 292 -0.95 -4.76 65.39
N ARG A 293 -0.01 -5.49 66.02
CA ARG A 293 1.13 -4.89 66.71
C ARG A 293 2.48 -5.13 66.05
N ASP A 294 2.51 -5.73 64.86
CA ASP A 294 3.75 -5.94 64.07
C ASP A 294 3.83 -4.96 62.91
#